data_0105c1cf32c044a62198d00ec0c7a51d
#
_entry.id   0105c1cf32c044a62198d00ec0c7a51d
#
_cell.length_a   1.000
_cell.length_b   1.000
_cell.length_c   1.000
_cell.angle_alpha   90.00
_cell.angle_beta   90.00
_cell.angle_gamma   90.00
#
_symmetry.space_group_name_H-M   'P 1'
#
loop_
_entity.id
_entity.type
_entity.pdbx_description
1 polymer ?
#
loop_
_entity_poly.entity_id
_entity_poly.type
_entity_poly.pdbx_seq_one_letter_code
_entity_poly.pdbx_strand_id
1 'polypeptide(L)'
;MQMRTLFSSLRALRTGVFYLMVAASVCAAGLVSCDDGDDDGKIDGGAPFTGAWVMTHIEITDEEGTDGGDTAGLGTVRLTLNDDNTFVYEVNIPGDGEEEPEGYTERGTWAWANPLLTLSYGDYRSQLKVLTWTDNKLVTEQSEDGETERRTWKKQ
;
A
#
# COMPACT_ATOMS: atom_id res chain seq x y z
N MET A 1 1.37 -18.90 -21.58
CA MET A 1 0.08 -19.35 -21.05
C MET A 1 0.00 -19.11 -19.54
N GLN A 2 0.68 -18.08 -19.01
CA GLN A 2 0.78 -17.77 -17.57
C GLN A 2 0.16 -16.40 -17.18
N MET A 3 -0.35 -15.64 -18.15
CA MET A 3 -0.97 -14.30 -17.89
C MET A 3 -2.30 -14.36 -17.15
N ARG A 4 -2.98 -15.50 -17.11
CA ARG A 4 -4.31 -15.61 -16.46
C ARG A 4 -4.26 -15.62 -14.94
N THR A 5 -3.14 -15.99 -14.36
CA THR A 5 -2.97 -16.11 -12.90
C THR A 5 -2.79 -14.76 -12.22
N LEU A 6 -2.08 -13.82 -12.86
CA LEU A 6 -1.90 -12.45 -12.31
C LEU A 6 -3.22 -11.68 -12.19
N PHE A 7 -4.13 -11.87 -13.15
CA PHE A 7 -5.47 -11.25 -13.08
C PHE A 7 -6.34 -11.84 -11.97
N SER A 8 -6.18 -13.12 -11.65
CA SER A 8 -6.94 -13.73 -10.54
C SER A 8 -6.50 -13.19 -9.19
N SER A 9 -5.22 -12.87 -9.01
CA SER A 9 -4.68 -12.29 -7.78
C SER A 9 -5.15 -10.84 -7.58
N LEU A 10 -5.17 -10.04 -8.66
CA LEU A 10 -5.78 -8.70 -8.62
C LEU A 10 -7.30 -8.76 -8.36
N ARG A 11 -7.98 -9.84 -8.75
CA ARG A 11 -9.40 -10.09 -8.42
C ARG A 11 -9.59 -10.56 -6.99
N ALA A 12 -8.64 -11.29 -6.43
CA ALA A 12 -8.68 -11.71 -5.01
C ALA A 12 -8.62 -10.50 -4.06
N LEU A 13 -7.97 -9.41 -4.46
CA LEU A 13 -8.03 -8.14 -3.75
C LEU A 13 -9.46 -7.58 -3.62
N ARG A 14 -10.37 -7.95 -4.53
CA ARG A 14 -11.77 -7.49 -4.49
C ARG A 14 -12.68 -8.38 -3.65
N THR A 15 -12.35 -9.64 -3.47
CA THR A 15 -13.17 -10.60 -2.72
C THR A 15 -12.69 -10.82 -1.29
N GLY A 16 -11.52 -10.31 -0.93
CA GLY A 16 -11.02 -10.21 0.43
C GLY A 16 -11.75 -9.15 1.24
N VAL A 17 -13.09 -9.07 1.09
CA VAL A 17 -13.95 -8.41 2.04
C VAL A 17 -13.88 -9.18 3.34
N PHE A 18 -12.84 -8.87 4.11
CA PHE A 18 -12.89 -8.52 5.50
C PHE A 18 -13.85 -9.35 6.34
N TYR A 19 -13.41 -10.51 6.77
CA TYR A 19 -13.85 -11.05 8.04
C TYR A 19 -12.88 -10.61 9.12
N LEU A 20 -13.22 -9.48 9.74
CA LEU A 20 -12.55 -8.92 10.88
C LEU A 20 -12.78 -9.84 12.08
N MET A 21 -11.80 -10.67 12.45
CA MET A 21 -11.72 -11.25 13.78
C MET A 21 -11.01 -10.27 14.68
N VAL A 22 -11.82 -9.55 15.46
CA VAL A 22 -11.37 -8.78 16.61
C VAL A 22 -10.86 -9.76 17.67
N ALA A 23 -9.57 -9.95 17.74
CA ALA A 23 -8.93 -10.53 18.92
C ALA A 23 -8.46 -9.38 19.81
N ALA A 24 -9.29 -9.08 20.80
CA ALA A 24 -8.94 -8.20 21.91
C ALA A 24 -7.84 -8.86 22.75
N SER A 25 -6.60 -8.42 22.61
CA SER A 25 -5.53 -8.69 23.57
C SER A 25 -5.31 -7.48 24.44
N VAL A 26 -5.93 -7.52 25.60
CA VAL A 26 -5.60 -6.68 26.73
C VAL A 26 -4.23 -7.11 27.26
N CYS A 27 -3.24 -6.25 27.20
CA CYS A 27 -2.04 -6.35 28.02
C CYS A 27 -1.76 -5.03 28.71
N ALA A 28 -1.68 -5.16 30.00
CA ALA A 28 -1.62 -4.15 31.03
C ALA A 28 -0.30 -3.38 31.09
N ALA A 29 -0.45 -2.14 31.54
CA ALA A 29 0.42 -1.40 32.48
C ALA A 29 1.94 -1.38 32.24
N GLY A 30 2.41 -0.25 31.79
CA GLY A 30 3.74 0.27 32.05
C GLY A 30 3.65 1.79 32.19
N LEU A 31 3.61 2.24 33.45
CA LEU A 31 3.71 3.66 33.81
C LEU A 31 5.11 4.16 33.45
N VAL A 32 5.20 5.10 32.55
CA VAL A 32 6.37 5.98 32.45
C VAL A 32 5.88 7.40 32.32
N SER A 33 6.09 8.11 33.43
CA SER A 33 6.41 9.50 33.66
C SER A 33 6.03 10.52 32.58
N CYS A 34 5.17 11.43 33.01
CA CYS A 34 4.98 12.77 32.39
C CYS A 34 6.32 13.50 32.38
N ASP A 35 6.71 13.95 31.21
CA ASP A 35 7.54 15.11 31.05
C ASP A 35 6.71 16.10 30.22
N ASP A 36 6.36 17.24 30.85
CA ASP A 36 5.64 18.35 30.24
C ASP A 36 6.57 19.04 29.25
N GLY A 37 6.49 18.63 28.01
CA GLY A 37 7.04 19.32 26.88
C GLY A 37 5.94 19.44 25.85
N ASP A 38 5.35 20.63 25.68
CA ASP A 38 4.57 21.04 24.53
C ASP A 38 5.46 20.95 23.28
N ASP A 39 5.70 19.75 22.82
CA ASP A 39 6.23 19.51 21.49
C ASP A 39 5.03 19.10 20.63
N ASP A 40 4.40 20.11 20.05
CA ASP A 40 3.56 19.94 18.87
C ASP A 40 4.37 19.09 17.91
N GLY A 41 4.12 17.79 17.90
CA GLY A 41 4.81 16.79 17.09
C GLY A 41 4.67 17.05 15.59
N LYS A 42 5.21 18.17 15.19
CA LYS A 42 5.63 18.45 13.84
C LYS A 42 6.78 17.50 13.58
N ILE A 43 6.47 16.38 12.97
CA ILE A 43 7.48 15.56 12.30
C ILE A 43 7.99 16.45 11.16
N ASP A 44 8.97 17.32 11.48
CA ASP A 44 9.75 18.06 10.51
C ASP A 44 10.66 17.09 9.77
N GLY A 45 10.09 16.49 8.77
CA GLY A 45 10.70 15.54 7.86
C GLY A 45 9.59 14.92 7.04
N GLY A 46 9.01 15.68 6.11
CA GLY A 46 8.13 15.12 5.09
C GLY A 46 8.79 13.86 4.55
N ALA A 47 8.02 12.79 4.37
CA ALA A 47 8.59 11.57 3.83
C ALA A 47 9.37 11.92 2.56
N PRO A 48 10.58 11.45 2.40
CA PRO A 48 11.46 11.87 1.29
C PRO A 48 10.93 11.44 -0.08
N PHE A 49 9.75 10.81 -0.13
CA PHE A 49 9.15 10.24 -1.32
C PHE A 49 7.72 10.77 -1.60
N THR A 50 7.38 12.00 -1.17
CA THR A 50 6.13 12.64 -1.60
C THR A 50 6.07 12.83 -3.11
N GLY A 51 4.85 12.86 -3.67
CA GLY A 51 4.59 12.99 -5.10
C GLY A 51 3.76 11.86 -5.67
N ALA A 52 3.65 11.84 -7.00
CA ALA A 52 2.88 10.83 -7.74
C ALA A 52 3.78 9.67 -8.19
N TRP A 53 3.35 8.45 -7.92
CA TRP A 53 4.03 7.21 -8.20
C TRP A 53 3.15 6.28 -9.03
N VAL A 54 3.69 5.66 -10.05
CA VAL A 54 3.00 4.63 -10.85
C VAL A 54 3.67 3.30 -10.61
N MET A 55 2.87 2.28 -10.31
CA MET A 55 3.36 0.92 -10.16
C MET A 55 3.85 0.38 -11.50
N THR A 56 5.06 -0.15 -11.53
CA THR A 56 5.68 -0.70 -12.74
C THR A 56 5.94 -2.19 -12.64
N HIS A 57 5.98 -2.73 -11.43
CA HIS A 57 6.21 -4.15 -11.20
C HIS A 57 5.55 -4.58 -9.88
N ILE A 58 5.07 -5.82 -9.85
CA ILE A 58 4.50 -6.47 -8.68
C ILE A 58 5.03 -7.89 -8.57
N GLU A 59 5.38 -8.30 -7.36
CA GLU A 59 5.75 -9.67 -6.99
C GLU A 59 4.85 -10.11 -5.83
N ILE A 60 4.30 -11.30 -5.91
CA ILE A 60 3.48 -11.93 -4.89
C ILE A 60 4.16 -13.23 -4.49
N THR A 61 4.41 -13.39 -3.21
CA THR A 61 5.03 -14.58 -2.63
C THR A 61 4.07 -15.20 -1.63
N ASP A 62 3.77 -16.47 -1.80
CA ASP A 62 2.94 -17.29 -0.92
C ASP A 62 3.62 -18.64 -0.63
N GLU A 63 2.87 -19.60 -0.08
CA GLU A 63 3.37 -20.96 0.22
C GLU A 63 3.72 -21.78 -1.04
N GLU A 64 3.17 -21.43 -2.21
CA GLU A 64 3.40 -22.12 -3.48
C GLU A 64 4.63 -21.57 -4.21
N GLY A 65 5.08 -20.36 -3.86
CA GLY A 65 6.27 -19.73 -4.43
C GLY A 65 6.14 -18.22 -4.64
N THR A 66 6.90 -17.72 -5.60
CA THR A 66 6.85 -16.31 -6.00
C THR A 66 6.41 -16.20 -7.45
N ASP A 67 5.37 -15.41 -7.70
CA ASP A 67 4.92 -15.01 -9.03
C ASP A 67 4.98 -13.49 -9.15
N GLY A 68 5.11 -12.96 -10.34
CA GLY A 68 5.16 -11.52 -10.52
C GLY A 68 5.46 -11.11 -11.95
N GLY A 69 5.42 -9.80 -12.18
CA GLY A 69 5.71 -9.25 -13.49
C GLY A 69 5.53 -7.74 -13.59
N ASP A 70 5.87 -7.23 -14.75
CA ASP A 70 5.65 -5.83 -15.10
C ASP A 70 4.16 -5.55 -15.29
N THR A 71 3.72 -4.39 -14.79
CA THR A 71 2.31 -3.96 -14.88
C THR A 71 1.98 -3.33 -16.24
N ALA A 72 2.96 -3.20 -17.13
CA ALA A 72 2.76 -2.66 -18.47
C ALA A 72 1.71 -3.48 -19.25
N GLY A 73 0.62 -2.81 -19.65
CA GLY A 73 -0.50 -3.46 -20.37
C GLY A 73 -1.55 -4.13 -19.49
N LEU A 74 -1.32 -4.23 -18.18
CA LEU A 74 -2.31 -4.77 -17.23
C LEU A 74 -3.25 -3.69 -16.67
N GLY A 75 -2.90 -2.43 -16.85
CA GLY A 75 -3.60 -1.30 -16.28
C GLY A 75 -2.66 -0.29 -15.65
N THR A 76 -3.24 0.65 -14.91
CA THR A 76 -2.47 1.67 -14.20
C THR A 76 -2.85 1.66 -12.73
N VAL A 77 -1.87 1.52 -11.86
CA VAL A 77 -2.01 1.73 -10.42
C VAL A 77 -1.15 2.92 -10.04
N ARG A 78 -1.77 3.94 -9.44
CA ARG A 78 -1.11 5.18 -9.03
C ARG A 78 -1.29 5.42 -7.54
N LEU A 79 -0.22 5.81 -6.88
CA LEU A 79 -0.21 6.30 -5.49
C LEU A 79 0.32 7.74 -5.49
N THR A 80 -0.49 8.68 -5.04
CA THR A 80 -0.06 10.08 -4.84
C THR A 80 0.00 10.36 -3.36
N LEU A 81 1.17 10.76 -2.87
CA LEU A 81 1.41 11.16 -1.48
C LEU A 81 1.63 12.67 -1.47
N ASN A 82 0.70 13.43 -0.90
CA ASN A 82 0.75 14.88 -0.85
C ASN A 82 1.51 15.36 0.39
N ASP A 83 2.09 16.55 0.32
CA ASP A 83 2.84 17.16 1.42
C ASP A 83 1.96 17.55 2.63
N ASP A 84 0.64 17.58 2.45
CA ASP A 84 -0.36 17.81 3.51
C ASP A 84 -0.78 16.51 4.23
N ASN A 85 -0.03 15.42 4.05
CA ASN A 85 -0.31 14.09 4.58
C ASN A 85 -1.60 13.46 4.04
N THR A 86 -2.16 13.93 2.93
CA THR A 86 -3.23 13.25 2.22
C THR A 86 -2.68 12.33 1.13
N PHE A 87 -3.43 11.27 0.78
CA PHE A 87 -3.08 10.43 -0.35
C PHE A 87 -4.27 10.20 -1.28
N VAL A 88 -3.94 9.84 -2.52
CA VAL A 88 -4.87 9.31 -3.50
C VAL A 88 -4.29 8.01 -4.07
N TYR A 89 -5.06 6.95 -4.02
CA TYR A 89 -4.73 5.66 -4.64
C TYR A 89 -5.74 5.37 -5.73
N GLU A 90 -5.25 5.19 -6.95
CA GLU A 90 -6.08 5.02 -8.15
C GLU A 90 -5.71 3.71 -8.84
N VAL A 91 -6.71 2.92 -9.15
CA VAL A 91 -6.58 1.71 -9.96
C VAL A 91 -7.43 1.88 -11.21
N ASN A 92 -6.87 1.57 -12.36
CA ASN A 92 -7.56 1.56 -13.64
C ASN A 92 -7.07 0.35 -14.43
N ILE A 93 -7.91 -0.66 -14.59
CA ILE A 93 -7.65 -1.89 -15.31
C ILE A 93 -8.54 -1.88 -16.56
N PRO A 94 -7.96 -1.82 -17.77
CA PRO A 94 -8.75 -1.91 -19.00
C PRO A 94 -9.42 -3.28 -19.09
N GLY A 95 -10.65 -3.31 -19.60
CA GLY A 95 -11.31 -4.56 -19.93
C GLY A 95 -10.61 -5.28 -21.10
N ASP A 96 -10.71 -6.58 -21.18
CA ASP A 96 -10.11 -7.40 -22.25
C ASP A 96 -11.06 -7.70 -23.42
N GLY A 97 -12.15 -6.94 -23.51
CA GLY A 97 -13.16 -7.06 -24.57
C GLY A 97 -14.37 -7.92 -24.20
N GLU A 98 -14.24 -8.85 -23.26
CA GLU A 98 -15.35 -9.59 -22.65
C GLU A 98 -15.68 -9.09 -21.24
N GLU A 99 -14.74 -8.40 -20.60
CA GLU A 99 -14.87 -7.84 -19.27
C GLU A 99 -14.94 -6.32 -19.32
N GLU A 100 -15.82 -5.74 -18.51
CA GLU A 100 -15.91 -4.28 -18.34
C GLU A 100 -14.62 -3.75 -17.71
N PRO A 101 -14.16 -2.55 -18.08
CA PRO A 101 -13.02 -1.93 -17.42
C PRO A 101 -13.32 -1.71 -15.93
N GLU A 102 -12.34 -2.03 -15.10
CA GLU A 102 -12.44 -1.86 -13.65
C GLU A 102 -11.59 -0.68 -13.20
N GLY A 103 -12.15 0.14 -12.31
CA GLY A 103 -11.39 1.23 -11.72
C GLY A 103 -12.01 1.70 -10.42
N TYR A 104 -11.13 2.08 -9.49
CA TYR A 104 -11.54 2.71 -8.24
C TYR A 104 -10.52 3.73 -7.78
N THR A 105 -10.96 4.62 -6.90
CA THR A 105 -10.12 5.65 -6.30
C THR A 105 -10.36 5.67 -4.80
N GLU A 106 -9.31 5.56 -4.02
CA GLU A 106 -9.32 5.71 -2.58
C GLU A 106 -8.59 7.00 -2.19
N ARG A 107 -9.09 7.65 -1.14
CA ARG A 107 -8.54 8.89 -0.61
C ARG A 107 -8.50 8.82 0.90
N GLY A 108 -7.44 9.38 1.48
CA GLY A 108 -7.29 9.37 2.93
C GLY A 108 -6.06 10.14 3.36
N THR A 109 -5.54 9.75 4.50
CA THR A 109 -4.32 10.35 5.08
C THR A 109 -3.20 9.32 5.15
N TRP A 110 -1.96 9.80 5.07
CA TRP A 110 -0.81 8.94 5.25
C TRP A 110 0.08 9.46 6.39
N ALA A 111 0.83 8.54 6.98
CA ALA A 111 1.84 8.82 7.98
C ALA A 111 3.10 8.00 7.70
N TRP A 112 4.25 8.56 8.00
CA TRP A 112 5.54 7.91 7.84
C TRP A 112 6.22 7.72 9.20
N ALA A 113 6.58 6.49 9.50
CA ALA A 113 7.42 6.12 10.63
C ALA A 113 8.40 5.02 10.16
N ASN A 114 9.58 5.43 9.74
CA ASN A 114 10.58 4.54 9.11
C ASN A 114 10.68 3.18 9.81
N PRO A 115 10.48 2.04 9.11
CA PRO A 115 10.28 1.91 7.65
C PRO A 115 8.81 1.81 7.20
N LEU A 116 7.83 2.20 8.02
CA LEU A 116 6.41 1.98 7.76
C LEU A 116 5.72 3.23 7.20
N LEU A 117 5.13 3.10 6.02
CA LEU A 117 4.17 4.02 5.45
C LEU A 117 2.77 3.50 5.76
N THR A 118 2.01 4.24 6.55
CA THR A 118 0.64 3.93 6.92
C THR A 118 -0.32 4.75 6.06
N LEU A 119 -1.25 4.08 5.39
CA LEU A 119 -2.35 4.69 4.63
C LEU A 119 -3.65 4.45 5.42
N SER A 120 -4.40 5.52 5.71
CA SER A 120 -5.67 5.45 6.46
C SER A 120 -6.81 6.03 5.63
N TYR A 121 -7.86 5.25 5.37
CA TYR A 121 -9.02 5.64 4.56
C TYR A 121 -10.30 5.02 5.14
N GLY A 122 -11.26 5.87 5.49
CA GLY A 122 -12.42 5.45 6.27
C GLY A 122 -11.99 4.78 7.57
N ASP A 123 -12.50 3.58 7.82
CA ASP A 123 -12.14 2.76 9.00
C ASP A 123 -10.95 1.82 8.73
N TYR A 124 -10.37 1.86 7.54
CA TYR A 124 -9.29 0.96 7.12
C TYR A 124 -7.92 1.61 7.31
N ARG A 125 -6.96 0.74 7.62
CA ARG A 125 -5.55 1.12 7.72
C ARG A 125 -4.70 0.07 7.04
N SER A 126 -3.92 0.48 6.06
CA SER A 126 -2.93 -0.35 5.39
C SER A 126 -1.52 0.09 5.78
N GLN A 127 -0.63 -0.86 6.01
CA GLN A 127 0.77 -0.59 6.32
C GLN A 127 1.66 -1.17 5.24
N LEU A 128 2.44 -0.31 4.62
CA LEU A 128 3.42 -0.65 3.60
C LEU A 128 4.82 -0.47 4.19
N LYS A 129 5.61 -1.52 4.24
CA LYS A 129 7.02 -1.43 4.58
C LYS A 129 7.78 -0.87 3.39
N VAL A 130 8.42 0.27 3.54
CA VAL A 130 9.28 0.85 2.50
C VAL A 130 10.64 0.17 2.57
N LEU A 131 11.00 -0.54 1.52
CA LEU A 131 12.27 -1.26 1.42
C LEU A 131 13.38 -0.37 0.87
N THR A 132 13.03 0.48 -0.09
CA THR A 132 13.98 1.39 -0.73
C THR A 132 13.24 2.56 -1.37
N TRP A 133 13.91 3.72 -1.42
CA TRP A 133 13.44 4.88 -2.19
C TRP A 133 14.61 5.68 -2.75
N THR A 134 14.38 6.31 -3.89
CA THR A 134 15.23 7.28 -4.56
C THR A 134 14.34 8.38 -5.12
N ASP A 135 14.90 9.37 -5.78
CA ASP A 135 14.13 10.46 -6.42
C ASP A 135 13.11 9.95 -7.44
N ASN A 136 13.33 8.76 -8.03
CA ASN A 136 12.49 8.24 -9.11
C ASN A 136 12.00 6.79 -8.89
N LYS A 137 12.38 6.13 -7.81
CA LYS A 137 11.99 4.75 -7.51
C LYS A 137 11.59 4.60 -6.04
N LEU A 138 10.47 3.94 -5.80
CA LEU A 138 10.01 3.51 -4.48
C LEU A 138 9.73 2.00 -4.55
N VAL A 139 10.11 1.26 -3.53
CA VAL A 139 9.77 -0.17 -3.38
C VAL A 139 9.09 -0.36 -2.05
N THR A 140 7.88 -0.91 -2.08
CA THR A 140 7.08 -1.20 -0.89
C THR A 140 6.75 -2.68 -0.80
N GLU A 141 6.58 -3.16 0.43
CA GLU A 141 6.21 -4.53 0.74
C GLU A 141 5.04 -4.52 1.74
N GLN A 142 4.06 -5.36 1.51
CA GLN A 142 2.94 -5.61 2.41
C GLN A 142 2.81 -7.11 2.60
N SER A 143 2.57 -7.55 3.84
CA SER A 143 2.31 -8.95 4.14
C SER A 143 0.97 -9.06 4.86
N GLU A 144 0.11 -9.95 4.38
CA GLU A 144 -1.21 -10.23 4.93
C GLU A 144 -1.57 -11.70 4.66
N ASP A 145 -2.13 -12.39 5.64
CA ASP A 145 -2.64 -13.77 5.53
C ASP A 145 -1.66 -14.81 4.94
N GLY A 146 -0.36 -14.62 5.17
CA GLY A 146 0.68 -15.53 4.66
C GLY A 146 1.18 -15.19 3.26
N GLU A 147 0.60 -14.20 2.61
CA GLU A 147 1.04 -13.67 1.32
C GLU A 147 1.89 -12.42 1.55
N THR A 148 2.94 -12.26 0.77
CA THR A 148 3.77 -11.05 0.75
C THR A 148 3.76 -10.45 -0.63
N GLU A 149 3.30 -9.22 -0.71
CA GLU A 149 3.22 -8.45 -1.95
C GLU A 149 4.29 -7.37 -1.96
N ARG A 150 5.17 -7.38 -2.96
CA ARG A 150 6.20 -6.36 -3.20
C ARG A 150 5.89 -5.57 -4.45
N ARG A 151 5.80 -4.25 -4.32
CA ARG A 151 5.46 -3.32 -5.39
C ARG A 151 6.62 -2.39 -5.69
N THR A 152 6.96 -2.25 -6.97
CA THR A 152 7.92 -1.26 -7.45
C THR A 152 7.17 -0.13 -8.15
N TRP A 153 7.49 1.10 -7.73
CA TRP A 153 6.89 2.32 -8.20
C TRP A 153 7.92 3.21 -8.86
N LYS A 154 7.51 3.92 -9.89
CA LYS A 154 8.29 4.95 -10.58
C LYS A 154 7.61 6.30 -10.39
N LYS A 155 8.38 7.34 -10.08
CA LYS A 155 7.89 8.71 -9.97
C LYS A 155 7.46 9.24 -11.32
N GLN A 156 6.36 9.99 -11.33
CA GLN A 156 5.85 10.71 -12.51
C GLN A 156 6.35 12.13 -12.56
#